data_5f87374432dc7c8eca60214a1056e0f9
#
_entry.id   5f87374432dc7c8eca60214a1056e0f9
#
_cell.length_a   1.000
_cell.length_b   1.000
_cell.length_c   1.000
_cell.angle_alpha   90.00
_cell.angle_beta   90.00
_cell.angle_gamma   90.00
#
_symmetry.space_group_name_H-M   'P 1'
#
loop_
_entity.id
_entity.type
_entity.pdbx_description
1 polymer ?
#
loop_
_entity_poly.entity_id
_entity_poly.type
_entity_poly.pdbx_seq_one_letter_code
_entity_poly.pdbx_strand_id
1 'polypeptide(L)'
;MKLQRFEVESYMTLHENNCRYNLADTVAKSLTLKELLAYDKKDSLEDLMNLSLDYGAIEGSHELKKGILSLYQSGDDEEIAICHGGVNANELVLMTLLSTNDHILSFLPTYQQLYSFPESLGVEVDFIHLKEENEWKIDFKELEKNIRENTKMICLNLPNNPTGTTLDHEE
;
A
#
# COMPACT_ATOMS: atom_id res chain seq x y z
N MET A 1 12.23 17.73 -6.91
CA MET A 1 11.26 16.93 -6.15
C MET A 1 10.86 17.70 -4.91
N LYS A 2 9.58 17.97 -4.71
CA LYS A 2 9.04 18.61 -3.49
C LYS A 2 7.83 17.79 -3.07
N LEU A 3 7.96 17.03 -1.99
CA LEU A 3 6.88 16.22 -1.43
C LEU A 3 5.97 17.11 -0.57
N GLN A 4 4.67 16.95 -0.71
CA GLN A 4 3.70 17.57 0.19
C GLN A 4 3.78 16.87 1.56
N ARG A 5 3.53 17.62 2.63
CA ARG A 5 3.44 17.06 3.97
C ARG A 5 2.28 16.07 4.04
N PHE A 6 2.53 14.91 4.61
CA PHE A 6 1.48 13.93 4.90
C PHE A 6 0.75 14.34 6.18
N GLU A 7 -0.41 14.96 6.00
CA GLU A 7 -1.14 15.59 7.11
C GLU A 7 -1.67 14.54 8.10
N VAL A 8 -2.17 13.41 7.62
CA VAL A 8 -2.64 12.30 8.47
C VAL A 8 -1.49 11.74 9.30
N GLU A 9 -0.34 11.46 8.69
CA GLU A 9 0.85 10.95 9.40
C GLU A 9 1.36 11.97 10.43
N SER A 10 1.28 13.25 10.09
CA SER A 10 1.65 14.33 11.01
C SER A 10 0.69 14.40 12.21
N TYR A 11 -0.61 14.22 11.96
CA TYR A 11 -1.63 14.16 13.02
C TYR A 11 -1.41 12.93 13.92
N MET A 12 -1.21 11.75 13.31
CA MET A 12 -0.97 10.51 14.04
C MET A 12 0.26 10.61 14.94
N THR A 13 1.38 11.15 14.42
CA THR A 13 2.62 11.35 15.20
C THR A 13 2.38 12.16 16.48
N LEU A 14 1.46 13.13 16.45
CA LEU A 14 1.16 13.99 17.61
C LEU A 14 0.17 13.34 18.58
N HIS A 15 -0.75 12.52 18.11
CA HIS A 15 -1.95 12.15 18.86
C HIS A 15 -2.10 10.66 19.14
N GLU A 16 -1.56 9.76 18.30
CA GLU A 16 -1.84 8.32 18.37
C GLU A 16 -1.45 7.70 19.73
N ASN A 17 -0.35 8.14 20.32
CA ASN A 17 0.14 7.65 21.61
C ASN A 17 -0.28 8.53 22.81
N ASN A 18 -1.00 9.64 22.55
CA ASN A 18 -1.38 10.64 23.54
C ASN A 18 -2.89 10.68 23.80
N CYS A 19 -3.64 9.64 23.43
CA CYS A 19 -5.07 9.53 23.66
C CYS A 19 -5.41 8.28 24.49
N ARG A 20 -6.52 8.34 25.22
CA ARG A 20 -7.02 7.19 25.98
C ARG A 20 -7.61 6.11 25.08
N TYR A 21 -8.23 6.52 23.98
CA TYR A 21 -8.82 5.65 22.97
C TYR A 21 -8.46 6.21 21.61
N ASN A 22 -7.69 5.46 20.83
CA ASN A 22 -7.38 5.80 19.46
C ASN A 22 -8.50 5.26 18.55
N LEU A 23 -9.32 6.17 18.00
CA LEU A 23 -10.41 5.85 17.08
C LEU A 23 -10.04 6.20 15.61
N ALA A 24 -8.84 6.73 15.39
CA ALA A 24 -8.34 7.09 14.06
C ALA A 24 -7.43 6.02 13.45
N ASP A 25 -7.09 4.99 14.23
CA ASP A 25 -6.22 3.92 13.80
C ASP A 25 -6.96 2.94 12.87
N THR A 26 -6.37 2.64 11.72
CA THR A 26 -6.92 1.74 10.70
C THR A 26 -6.24 0.37 10.66
N VAL A 27 -5.36 0.09 11.62
CA VAL A 27 -4.62 -1.17 11.69
C VAL A 27 -5.27 -2.20 12.61
N ALA A 28 -5.11 -3.47 12.29
CA ALA A 28 -5.45 -4.54 13.21
C ALA A 28 -4.48 -4.54 14.41
N LYS A 29 -4.93 -5.06 15.56
CA LYS A 29 -4.07 -5.20 16.74
C LYS A 29 -2.81 -5.98 16.38
N SER A 30 -1.66 -5.37 16.62
CA SER A 30 -0.36 -6.01 16.40
C SER A 30 -0.15 -7.19 17.35
N LEU A 31 0.44 -8.26 16.84
CA LEU A 31 0.87 -9.40 17.63
C LEU A 31 2.16 -9.07 18.38
N THR A 32 2.31 -9.59 19.58
CA THR A 32 3.63 -9.69 20.21
C THR A 32 4.45 -10.78 19.52
N LEU A 33 5.78 -10.71 19.63
CA LEU A 33 6.67 -11.77 19.13
C LEU A 33 6.30 -13.14 19.71
N LYS A 34 5.92 -13.20 20.99
CA LYS A 34 5.46 -14.42 21.65
C LYS A 34 4.19 -15.00 21.02
N GLU A 35 3.21 -14.13 20.71
CA GLU A 35 1.98 -14.55 20.02
C GLU A 35 2.28 -15.03 18.61
N LEU A 36 3.17 -14.34 17.87
CA LEU A 36 3.58 -14.74 16.53
C LEU A 36 4.26 -16.11 16.54
N LEU A 37 5.23 -16.34 17.42
CA LEU A 37 5.93 -17.60 17.55
C LEU A 37 5.00 -18.76 17.96
N ALA A 38 3.89 -18.48 18.65
CA ALA A 38 2.92 -19.52 19.01
C ALA A 38 2.16 -20.10 17.82
N TYR A 39 2.15 -19.44 16.66
CA TYR A 39 1.60 -20.00 15.41
C TYR A 39 2.56 -20.98 14.75
N ASP A 40 3.84 -20.93 15.06
CA ASP A 40 4.80 -21.90 14.53
C ASP A 40 4.75 -23.21 15.35
N LYS A 41 4.76 -24.33 14.62
CA LYS A 41 4.77 -25.68 15.20
C LYS A 41 6.19 -26.13 15.57
N LYS A 42 7.22 -25.36 15.18
CA LYS A 42 8.63 -25.59 15.48
C LYS A 42 9.07 -24.68 16.60
N ASP A 43 10.16 -24.99 17.25
CA ASP A 43 10.78 -24.10 18.24
C ASP A 43 11.62 -23.03 17.53
N SER A 44 10.92 -22.12 16.84
CA SER A 44 11.54 -21.04 16.06
C SER A 44 12.20 -19.96 16.91
N LEU A 45 12.08 -20.02 18.23
CA LEU A 45 12.78 -19.09 19.10
C LEU A 45 14.30 -19.30 19.06
N GLU A 46 14.74 -20.55 19.05
CA GLU A 46 16.17 -20.87 18.97
C GLU A 46 16.76 -20.43 17.62
N ASP A 47 16.04 -20.69 16.52
CA ASP A 47 16.44 -20.26 15.18
C ASP A 47 16.56 -18.73 15.12
N LEU A 48 15.58 -18.01 15.70
CA LEU A 48 15.59 -16.55 15.75
C LEU A 48 16.76 -16.01 16.58
N MET A 49 17.09 -16.66 17.71
CA MET A 49 18.20 -16.24 18.58
C MET A 49 19.58 -16.50 17.93
N ASN A 50 19.67 -17.46 17.03
CA ASN A 50 20.90 -17.80 16.30
C ASN A 50 20.99 -17.12 14.93
N LEU A 51 20.01 -16.27 14.56
CA LEU A 51 20.02 -15.56 13.29
C LEU A 51 21.22 -14.61 13.21
N SER A 52 22.02 -14.75 12.15
CA SER A 52 23.09 -13.81 11.86
C SER A 52 22.52 -12.47 11.44
N LEU A 53 23.04 -11.37 12.00
CA LEU A 53 22.63 -10.00 11.68
C LEU A 53 23.49 -9.42 10.54
N ASP A 54 23.58 -10.14 9.46
CA ASP A 54 24.30 -9.75 8.25
C ASP A 54 23.33 -9.47 7.07
N TYR A 55 23.89 -9.40 5.87
CA TYR A 55 23.06 -9.26 4.66
C TYR A 55 22.24 -10.52 4.42
N GLY A 56 20.92 -10.37 4.43
CA GLY A 56 20.00 -11.43 4.00
C GLY A 56 19.97 -11.61 2.48
N ALA A 57 19.01 -12.38 2.01
CA ALA A 57 18.77 -12.52 0.58
C ALA A 57 18.32 -11.16 -0.03
N ILE A 58 19.08 -10.64 -0.99
CA ILE A 58 18.89 -9.31 -1.59
C ILE A 58 17.48 -9.14 -2.17
N GLU A 59 16.98 -10.18 -2.83
CA GLU A 59 15.67 -10.17 -3.48
C GLU A 59 14.55 -10.76 -2.59
N GLY A 60 14.83 -10.99 -1.31
CA GLY A 60 13.97 -11.72 -0.39
C GLY A 60 14.24 -13.23 -0.39
N SER A 61 14.05 -13.90 0.76
CA SER A 61 14.30 -15.33 0.84
C SER A 61 13.27 -16.13 0.05
N HIS A 62 13.70 -17.27 -0.48
CA HIS A 62 12.83 -18.22 -1.18
C HIS A 62 11.64 -18.66 -0.32
N GLU A 63 11.88 -18.90 0.97
CA GLU A 63 10.85 -19.31 1.93
C GLU A 63 9.77 -18.22 2.06
N LEU A 64 10.17 -16.95 2.16
CA LEU A 64 9.24 -15.82 2.25
C LEU A 64 8.43 -15.68 0.95
N LYS A 65 9.10 -15.71 -0.20
CA LYS A 65 8.43 -15.64 -1.52
C LYS A 65 7.45 -16.78 -1.69
N LYS A 66 7.83 -18.01 -1.33
CA LYS A 66 6.95 -19.17 -1.38
C LYS A 66 5.74 -19.04 -0.44
N GLY A 67 5.94 -18.47 0.75
CA GLY A 67 4.85 -18.16 1.66
C GLY A 67 3.86 -17.16 1.05
N ILE A 68 4.36 -16.11 0.41
CA ILE A 68 3.54 -15.11 -0.28
C ILE A 68 2.78 -15.74 -1.45
N LEU A 69 3.45 -16.54 -2.30
CA LEU A 69 2.83 -17.24 -3.43
C LEU A 69 1.67 -18.13 -3.00
N SER A 70 1.73 -18.72 -1.81
CA SER A 70 0.63 -19.56 -1.30
C SER A 70 -0.69 -18.79 -1.08
N LEU A 71 -0.68 -17.46 -1.12
CA LEU A 71 -1.86 -16.59 -1.03
C LEU A 71 -2.48 -16.31 -2.41
N TYR A 72 -1.81 -16.68 -3.49
CA TYR A 72 -2.22 -16.45 -4.87
C TYR A 72 -2.58 -17.77 -5.56
N GLN A 73 -3.40 -17.69 -6.60
CA GLN A 73 -3.82 -18.87 -7.39
C GLN A 73 -2.72 -19.35 -8.35
N SER A 74 -1.84 -18.44 -8.76
CA SER A 74 -0.74 -18.70 -9.71
C SER A 74 0.36 -17.66 -9.50
N GLY A 75 1.52 -17.92 -10.05
CA GLY A 75 2.71 -17.08 -10.01
C GLY A 75 3.97 -17.89 -9.74
N ASP A 76 5.12 -17.23 -9.83
CA ASP A 76 6.42 -17.79 -9.45
C ASP A 76 7.25 -16.80 -8.63
N ASP A 77 8.40 -17.26 -8.13
CA ASP A 77 9.29 -16.48 -7.26
C ASP A 77 9.85 -15.22 -7.94
N GLU A 78 10.00 -15.22 -9.27
CA GLU A 78 10.55 -14.11 -10.03
C GLU A 78 9.57 -12.94 -10.14
N GLU A 79 8.27 -13.22 -9.95
CA GLU A 79 7.21 -12.20 -9.99
C GLU A 79 7.04 -11.47 -8.64
N ILE A 80 7.85 -11.81 -7.62
CA ILE A 80 7.77 -11.22 -6.28
C ILE A 80 9.00 -10.38 -5.98
N ALA A 81 8.78 -9.09 -5.73
CA ALA A 81 9.77 -8.18 -5.15
C ALA A 81 9.45 -7.91 -3.68
N ILE A 82 10.41 -8.17 -2.79
CA ILE A 82 10.26 -7.92 -1.36
C ILE A 82 10.68 -6.50 -1.02
N CYS A 83 9.82 -5.75 -0.33
CA CYS A 83 10.04 -4.38 0.07
C CYS A 83 9.82 -4.20 1.58
N HIS A 84 10.37 -3.11 2.14
CA HIS A 84 10.19 -2.75 3.54
C HIS A 84 8.89 -1.98 3.75
N GLY A 85 7.78 -2.72 3.81
CA GLY A 85 6.43 -2.17 3.99
C GLY A 85 5.77 -1.71 2.69
N GLY A 86 4.44 -1.53 2.72
CA GLY A 86 3.63 -1.16 1.56
C GLY A 86 4.00 0.19 0.95
N VAL A 87 4.42 1.15 1.78
CA VAL A 87 4.89 2.48 1.31
C VAL A 87 6.08 2.34 0.37
N ASN A 88 7.08 1.52 0.74
CA ASN A 88 8.26 1.30 -0.09
C ASN A 88 7.93 0.49 -1.36
N ALA A 89 6.99 -0.46 -1.27
CA ALA A 89 6.52 -1.20 -2.44
C ALA A 89 5.84 -0.27 -3.46
N ASN A 90 4.92 0.59 -3.00
CA ASN A 90 4.28 1.60 -3.85
C ASN A 90 5.31 2.56 -4.47
N GLU A 91 6.27 3.04 -3.67
CA GLU A 91 7.34 3.92 -4.14
C GLU A 91 8.15 3.28 -5.27
N LEU A 92 8.54 2.02 -5.09
CA LEU A 92 9.28 1.27 -6.11
C LEU A 92 8.50 1.16 -7.42
N VAL A 93 7.21 0.82 -7.36
CA VAL A 93 6.33 0.73 -8.54
C VAL A 93 6.21 2.10 -9.22
N LEU A 94 5.90 3.15 -8.45
CA LEU A 94 5.71 4.49 -9.00
C LEU A 94 6.99 5.04 -9.64
N MET A 95 8.15 4.86 -8.99
CA MET A 95 9.43 5.30 -9.55
C MET A 95 9.88 4.50 -10.78
N THR A 96 9.51 3.23 -10.85
CA THR A 96 9.93 2.36 -11.95
C THR A 96 9.09 2.58 -13.20
N LEU A 97 7.79 2.81 -13.03
CA LEU A 97 6.83 2.83 -14.13
C LEU A 97 6.49 4.24 -14.64
N LEU A 98 6.71 5.29 -13.84
CA LEU A 98 6.27 6.63 -14.17
C LEU A 98 7.42 7.55 -14.57
N SER A 99 7.12 8.42 -15.52
CA SER A 99 7.97 9.50 -16.04
C SER A 99 7.22 10.82 -16.05
N THR A 100 7.93 11.95 -16.12
CA THR A 100 7.36 13.31 -16.04
C THR A 100 6.32 13.66 -17.11
N ASN A 101 6.23 12.89 -18.19
CA ASN A 101 5.24 13.10 -19.27
C ASN A 101 4.04 12.17 -19.15
N ASP A 102 4.04 11.29 -18.17
CA ASP A 102 2.95 10.37 -17.95
C ASP A 102 1.83 11.07 -17.16
N HIS A 103 0.64 10.54 -17.31
CA HIS A 103 -0.56 10.92 -16.58
C HIS A 103 -1.05 9.72 -15.77
N ILE A 104 -1.55 9.99 -14.57
CA ILE A 104 -2.21 8.99 -13.74
C ILE A 104 -3.56 9.48 -13.26
N LEU A 105 -4.44 8.53 -12.97
CA LEU A 105 -5.70 8.77 -12.27
C LEU A 105 -5.59 8.25 -10.84
N SER A 106 -5.96 9.08 -9.89
CA SER A 106 -6.09 8.72 -8.48
C SER A 106 -7.49 9.07 -7.97
N PHE A 107 -7.85 8.59 -6.80
CA PHE A 107 -9.17 8.82 -6.22
C PHE A 107 -9.05 9.73 -4.99
N LEU A 108 -10.12 10.45 -4.67
CA LEU A 108 -10.21 11.20 -3.41
C LEU A 108 -11.56 10.92 -2.73
N PRO A 109 -11.55 10.66 -1.40
CA PRO A 109 -10.37 10.52 -0.54
C PRO A 109 -9.65 9.20 -0.74
N THR A 110 -8.32 9.20 -0.57
CA THR A 110 -7.48 7.99 -0.60
C THR A 110 -6.19 8.20 0.20
N TYR A 111 -5.35 7.15 0.29
CA TYR A 111 -4.04 7.26 0.91
C TYR A 111 -3.13 8.23 0.14
N GLN A 112 -2.61 9.23 0.82
CA GLN A 112 -1.95 10.40 0.21
C GLN A 112 -0.78 10.04 -0.72
N GLN A 113 -0.04 8.96 -0.44
CA GLN A 113 1.09 8.55 -1.26
C GLN A 113 0.71 8.33 -2.73
N LEU A 114 -0.51 7.83 -2.99
CA LEU A 114 -0.96 7.46 -4.34
C LEU A 114 -1.12 8.64 -5.30
N TYR A 115 -1.05 9.87 -4.80
CA TYR A 115 -1.09 11.07 -5.63
C TYR A 115 0.06 12.04 -5.34
N SER A 116 0.39 12.30 -4.07
CA SER A 116 1.40 13.30 -3.74
C SER A 116 2.83 12.87 -4.13
N PHE A 117 3.10 11.57 -4.14
CA PHE A 117 4.39 11.07 -4.56
C PHE A 117 4.58 11.18 -6.09
N PRO A 118 3.65 10.72 -6.96
CA PRO A 118 3.70 10.98 -8.40
C PRO A 118 3.79 12.48 -8.75
N GLU A 119 2.99 13.35 -8.12
CA GLU A 119 3.10 14.80 -8.31
C GLU A 119 4.51 15.31 -7.99
N SER A 120 5.15 14.79 -6.95
CA SER A 120 6.51 15.19 -6.58
C SER A 120 7.58 14.78 -7.62
N LEU A 121 7.30 13.74 -8.41
CA LEU A 121 8.11 13.31 -9.54
C LEU A 121 7.84 14.13 -10.82
N GLY A 122 6.83 15.00 -10.81
CA GLY A 122 6.40 15.80 -11.95
C GLY A 122 5.44 15.06 -12.89
N VAL A 123 4.82 13.98 -12.42
CA VAL A 123 3.74 13.27 -13.13
C VAL A 123 2.45 14.07 -12.99
N GLU A 124 1.66 14.16 -14.05
CA GLU A 124 0.34 14.77 -14.02
C GLU A 124 -0.66 13.82 -13.33
N VAL A 125 -1.40 14.34 -12.35
CA VAL A 125 -2.38 13.55 -11.59
C VAL A 125 -3.75 14.18 -11.70
N ASP A 126 -4.70 13.44 -12.24
CA ASP A 126 -6.12 13.80 -12.20
C ASP A 126 -6.84 12.98 -11.12
N PHE A 127 -7.89 13.58 -10.57
CA PHE A 127 -8.63 13.00 -9.46
C PHE A 127 -10.07 12.64 -9.84
N ILE A 128 -10.45 11.42 -9.48
CA ILE A 128 -11.85 10.98 -9.44
C ILE A 128 -12.36 11.13 -8.02
N HIS A 129 -13.40 11.92 -7.81
CA HIS A 129 -13.94 12.18 -6.49
C HIS A 129 -14.99 11.12 -6.12
N LEU A 130 -14.65 10.29 -5.14
CA LEU A 130 -15.63 9.40 -4.51
C LEU A 130 -16.61 10.25 -3.69
N LYS A 131 -17.90 9.97 -3.79
CA LYS A 131 -18.96 10.77 -3.21
C LYS A 131 -19.77 9.99 -2.19
N GLU A 132 -20.10 10.64 -1.07
CA GLU A 132 -20.88 10.02 0.01
C GLU A 132 -22.26 9.59 -0.48
N GLU A 133 -22.91 10.41 -1.33
CA GLU A 133 -24.20 10.09 -1.93
C GLU A 133 -24.19 8.84 -2.84
N ASN A 134 -23.01 8.42 -3.29
CA ASN A 134 -22.77 7.18 -4.03
C ASN A 134 -22.06 6.11 -3.19
N GLU A 135 -22.22 6.16 -1.86
CA GLU A 135 -21.61 5.20 -0.94
C GLU A 135 -20.09 5.06 -1.12
N TRP A 136 -19.42 6.13 -1.56
CA TRP A 136 -17.99 6.19 -1.89
C TRP A 136 -17.54 5.20 -2.97
N LYS A 137 -18.48 4.73 -3.81
CA LYS A 137 -18.19 3.85 -4.94
C LYS A 137 -17.58 4.62 -6.10
N ILE A 138 -16.82 3.89 -6.92
CA ILE A 138 -16.21 4.42 -8.14
C ILE A 138 -17.29 4.65 -9.20
N ASP A 139 -17.34 5.84 -9.80
CA ASP A 139 -18.08 6.09 -11.03
C ASP A 139 -17.20 5.73 -12.24
N PHE A 140 -17.40 4.53 -12.76
CA PHE A 140 -16.64 4.02 -13.91
C PHE A 140 -16.83 4.86 -15.18
N LYS A 141 -17.96 5.54 -15.34
CA LYS A 141 -18.20 6.44 -16.48
C LYS A 141 -17.37 7.72 -16.36
N GLU A 142 -17.21 8.23 -15.12
CA GLU A 142 -16.33 9.35 -14.84
C GLU A 142 -14.87 8.94 -15.02
N LEU A 143 -14.50 7.75 -14.53
CA LEU A 143 -13.16 7.18 -14.71
C LEU A 143 -12.80 7.08 -16.21
N GLU A 144 -13.64 6.45 -17.01
CA GLU A 144 -13.42 6.25 -18.45
C GLU A 144 -13.21 7.57 -19.19
N LYS A 145 -14.00 8.61 -18.87
CA LYS A 145 -13.88 9.94 -19.50
C LYS A 145 -12.56 10.64 -19.19
N ASN A 146 -11.93 10.31 -18.07
CA ASN A 146 -10.67 10.94 -17.63
C ASN A 146 -9.44 10.17 -18.11
N ILE A 147 -9.60 8.99 -18.73
CA ILE A 147 -8.49 8.27 -19.35
C ILE A 147 -8.04 9.03 -20.60
N ARG A 148 -6.74 9.32 -20.67
CA ARG A 148 -6.09 10.01 -21.79
C ARG A 148 -5.11 9.07 -22.49
N GLU A 149 -4.63 9.45 -23.66
CA GLU A 149 -3.66 8.67 -24.44
C GLU A 149 -2.36 8.42 -23.65
N ASN A 150 -1.95 9.39 -22.82
CA ASN A 150 -0.78 9.28 -21.96
C ASN A 150 -1.09 8.80 -20.53
N THR A 151 -2.29 8.32 -20.24
CA THR A 151 -2.62 7.72 -18.95
C THR A 151 -1.88 6.41 -18.79
N LYS A 152 -0.94 6.40 -17.87
CA LYS A 152 -0.05 5.28 -17.62
C LYS A 152 -0.52 4.36 -16.51
N MET A 153 -1.23 4.92 -15.51
CA MET A 153 -1.60 4.18 -14.32
C MET A 153 -2.91 4.70 -13.72
N ILE A 154 -3.65 3.80 -13.10
CA ILE A 154 -4.80 4.10 -12.24
C ILE A 154 -4.42 3.61 -10.84
N CYS A 155 -4.40 4.52 -9.86
CA CYS A 155 -4.02 4.22 -8.49
C CYS A 155 -5.25 3.97 -7.63
N LEU A 156 -5.43 2.72 -7.22
CA LEU A 156 -6.55 2.27 -6.37
C LEU A 156 -6.06 1.88 -4.98
N ASN A 157 -6.87 2.12 -3.98
CA ASN A 157 -6.69 1.63 -2.62
C ASN A 157 -7.95 0.86 -2.20
N LEU A 158 -7.87 -0.46 -2.12
CA LEU A 158 -9.03 -1.33 -1.85
C LEU A 158 -8.67 -2.41 -0.81
N PRO A 159 -9.44 -2.55 0.28
CA PRO A 159 -10.47 -1.61 0.75
C PRO A 159 -9.93 -0.19 0.89
N ASN A 160 -10.72 0.83 0.50
CA ASN A 160 -10.23 2.20 0.46
C ASN A 160 -9.96 2.78 1.86
N ASN A 161 -8.80 3.37 2.04
CA ASN A 161 -8.51 4.21 3.20
C ASN A 161 -8.75 5.69 2.83
N PRO A 162 -9.71 6.41 3.46
CA PRO A 162 -10.32 6.09 4.75
C PRO A 162 -11.76 5.53 4.70
N THR A 163 -12.40 5.35 3.54
CA THR A 163 -13.85 5.10 3.45
C THR A 163 -14.24 3.64 3.77
N GLY A 164 -13.30 2.70 3.65
CA GLY A 164 -13.57 1.27 3.81
C GLY A 164 -14.29 0.63 2.63
N THR A 165 -14.54 1.37 1.56
CA THR A 165 -15.26 0.89 0.37
C THR A 165 -14.45 -0.17 -0.35
N THR A 166 -15.12 -1.17 -0.88
CA THR A 166 -14.59 -2.25 -1.73
C THR A 166 -15.28 -2.23 -3.09
N LEU A 167 -14.74 -2.99 -4.02
CA LEU A 167 -15.40 -3.32 -5.29
C LEU A 167 -16.07 -4.70 -5.17
N ASP A 168 -17.21 -4.85 -5.81
CA ASP A 168 -17.86 -6.14 -5.96
C ASP A 168 -17.23 -6.93 -7.13
N HIS A 169 -17.47 -8.24 -7.17
CA HIS A 169 -16.88 -9.12 -8.19
C HIS A 169 -17.30 -8.80 -9.62
N GLU A 170 -18.40 -8.04 -9.78
CA GLU A 170 -18.95 -7.62 -11.07
C GLU A 170 -18.47 -6.21 -11.48
N GLU A 171 -17.88 -5.48 -10.56
CA GLU A 171 -17.25 -4.15 -10.73
C GLU A 171 -15.76 -4.28 -11.07
#